data_96b34e9e6de1288fcf6949c5facc8719
#
_entry.id   96b34e9e6de1288fcf6949c5facc8719
#
_cell.length_a   1.000
_cell.length_b   1.000
_cell.length_c   1.000
_cell.angle_alpha   90.00
_cell.angle_beta   90.00
_cell.angle_gamma   90.00
#
_symmetry.space_group_name_H-M   'P 1'
#
loop_
_entity.id
_entity.type
_entity.pdbx_description
1 polymer ?
#
loop_
_entity_poly.entity_id
_entity_poly.type
_entity_poly.pdbx_seq_one_letter_code
_entity_poly.pdbx_strand_id
1 'polypeptide(L)'
;MNANTELLNFIYQNSQMGVDTVRQLMDITENADFQKLLSEQLEGYQKVHEKAWRMLNENGYDEKGLSAFEKIRTYLMVNIQTMKDHSASNIAAMLIQGSSMGITEALQKLNRYEGETEKDIRKLMEELKKFEERNIEELKAYL
;
A
#
# COMPACT_ATOMS: atom_id res chain seq x y z
N MET A 1 11.91 2.42 -19.39
CA MET A 1 12.00 1.68 -18.10
C MET A 1 11.56 0.25 -18.35
N ASN A 2 12.29 -0.73 -17.84
CA ASN A 2 11.90 -2.12 -18.04
C ASN A 2 10.80 -2.55 -17.05
N ALA A 3 10.18 -3.68 -17.36
CA ALA A 3 9.06 -4.18 -16.54
C ALA A 3 9.47 -4.48 -15.09
N ASN A 4 10.66 -5.01 -14.87
CA ASN A 4 11.17 -5.29 -13.52
C ASN A 4 11.27 -4.01 -12.69
N THR A 5 11.82 -2.96 -13.26
CA THR A 5 11.95 -1.66 -12.58
C THR A 5 10.57 -1.07 -12.27
N GLU A 6 9.63 -1.16 -13.21
CA GLU A 6 8.28 -0.65 -12.99
C GLU A 6 7.55 -1.37 -11.86
N LEU A 7 7.62 -2.70 -11.83
CA LEU A 7 6.97 -3.44 -10.76
C LEU A 7 7.60 -3.15 -9.39
N LEU A 8 8.93 -3.13 -9.31
CA LEU A 8 9.62 -2.85 -8.06
C LEU A 8 9.33 -1.45 -7.55
N ASN A 9 9.34 -0.46 -8.45
CA ASN A 9 9.00 0.92 -8.05
C ASN A 9 7.54 1.05 -7.62
N PHE A 10 6.64 0.33 -8.27
CA PHE A 10 5.24 0.28 -7.83
C PHE A 10 5.13 -0.24 -6.41
N ILE A 11 5.77 -1.37 -6.12
CA ILE A 11 5.75 -1.98 -4.79
C ILE A 11 6.35 -1.01 -3.75
N TYR A 12 7.48 -0.42 -4.08
CA TYR A 12 8.17 0.55 -3.23
C TYR A 12 7.27 1.75 -2.90
N GLN A 13 6.68 2.35 -3.92
CA GLN A 13 5.82 3.53 -3.76
C GLN A 13 4.52 3.20 -3.01
N ASN A 14 3.90 2.09 -3.34
CA ASN A 14 2.65 1.68 -2.68
C ASN A 14 2.87 1.39 -1.19
N SER A 15 3.93 0.68 -0.87
CA SER A 15 4.25 0.37 0.53
C SER A 15 4.66 1.63 1.31
N GLN A 16 5.37 2.57 0.69
CA GLN A 16 5.71 3.85 1.30
C GLN A 16 4.44 4.65 1.64
N MET A 17 3.51 4.70 0.69
CA MET A 17 2.23 5.37 0.89
C MET A 17 1.43 4.71 2.01
N GLY A 18 1.45 3.38 2.07
CA GLY A 18 0.79 2.63 3.15
C GLY A 18 1.38 2.95 4.52
N VAL A 19 2.70 2.99 4.62
CA VAL A 19 3.41 3.37 5.87
C VAL A 19 2.99 4.76 6.31
N ASP A 20 3.07 5.74 5.42
CA ASP A 20 2.77 7.14 5.74
C ASP A 20 1.32 7.34 6.16
N THR A 21 0.39 6.73 5.42
CA THR A 21 -1.04 6.85 5.67
C THR A 21 -1.44 6.20 6.99
N VAL A 22 -0.99 4.97 7.24
CA VAL A 22 -1.35 4.25 8.46
C VAL A 22 -0.79 4.96 9.70
N ARG A 23 0.44 5.50 9.63
CA ARG A 23 1.02 6.26 10.74
C ARG A 23 0.16 7.46 11.10
N GLN A 24 -0.29 8.23 10.11
CA GLN A 24 -1.13 9.39 10.36
C GLN A 24 -2.46 9.00 11.01
N LEU A 25 -3.05 7.90 10.57
CA LEU A 25 -4.34 7.44 11.09
C LEU A 25 -4.24 6.83 12.48
N MET A 26 -3.11 6.19 12.80
CA MET A 26 -2.87 5.69 14.17
C MET A 26 -2.88 6.81 15.19
N ASP A 27 -2.40 7.99 14.82
CA ASP A 27 -2.32 9.13 15.72
C ASP A 27 -3.69 9.74 16.05
N ILE A 28 -4.69 9.53 15.20
CA ILE A 28 -6.00 10.15 15.36
C ILE A 28 -7.12 9.18 15.76
N THR A 29 -6.89 7.88 15.70
CA THR A 29 -7.90 6.89 16.12
C THR A 29 -7.93 6.76 17.64
N GLU A 30 -9.15 6.68 18.19
CA GLU A 30 -9.36 6.55 19.62
C GLU A 30 -9.68 5.11 20.06
N ASN A 31 -9.98 4.24 19.11
CA ASN A 31 -10.30 2.83 19.37
C ASN A 31 -9.03 2.02 19.53
N ALA A 32 -8.79 1.46 20.72
CA ALA A 32 -7.55 0.73 21.04
C ALA A 32 -7.37 -0.53 20.20
N ASP A 33 -8.41 -1.30 19.95
CA ASP A 33 -8.35 -2.52 19.14
C ASP A 33 -8.05 -2.17 17.67
N PHE A 34 -8.67 -1.12 17.16
CA PHE A 34 -8.42 -0.66 15.83
C PHE A 34 -6.98 -0.12 15.67
N GLN A 35 -6.50 0.60 16.67
CA GLN A 35 -5.11 1.09 16.68
C GLN A 35 -4.11 -0.07 16.61
N LYS A 36 -4.40 -1.16 17.33
CA LYS A 36 -3.58 -2.38 17.27
C LYS A 36 -3.59 -2.99 15.87
N LEU A 37 -4.74 -3.07 15.24
CA LEU A 37 -4.85 -3.56 13.86
C LEU A 37 -4.01 -2.69 12.92
N LEU A 38 -4.12 -1.37 13.02
CA LEU A 38 -3.34 -0.45 12.21
C LEU A 38 -1.83 -0.63 12.42
N SER A 39 -1.41 -0.88 13.66
CA SER A 39 0.00 -1.16 13.98
C SER A 39 0.49 -2.41 13.28
N GLU A 40 -0.31 -3.46 13.23
CA GLU A 40 0.03 -4.71 12.53
C GLU A 40 0.12 -4.49 11.02
N GLN A 41 -0.81 -3.72 10.46
CA GLN A 41 -0.79 -3.38 9.04
C GLN A 41 0.42 -2.51 8.69
N LEU A 42 0.80 -1.59 9.58
CA LEU A 42 2.01 -0.77 9.41
C LEU A 42 3.24 -1.65 9.30
N GLU A 43 3.41 -2.62 10.20
CA GLU A 43 4.52 -3.55 10.15
C GLU A 43 4.59 -4.31 8.83
N GLY A 44 3.44 -4.74 8.32
CA GLY A 44 3.35 -5.42 7.04
C GLY A 44 3.82 -4.55 5.88
N TYR A 45 3.37 -3.29 5.83
CA TYR A 45 3.82 -2.34 4.82
C TYR A 45 5.34 -2.07 4.92
N GLN A 46 5.87 -1.95 6.13
CA GLN A 46 7.30 -1.73 6.35
C GLN A 46 8.13 -2.90 5.82
N LYS A 47 7.68 -4.12 6.04
CA LYS A 47 8.38 -5.33 5.54
C LYS A 47 8.41 -5.39 4.02
N VAL A 48 7.28 -5.10 3.38
CA VAL A 48 7.20 -5.08 1.91
C VAL A 48 8.08 -3.97 1.35
N HIS A 49 8.02 -2.80 1.96
CA HIS A 49 8.82 -1.63 1.56
C HIS A 49 10.32 -1.94 1.62
N GLU A 50 10.77 -2.56 2.69
CA GLU A 50 12.18 -2.95 2.85
C GLU A 50 12.63 -3.97 1.81
N LYS A 51 11.80 -4.95 1.52
CA LYS A 51 12.09 -5.95 0.47
C LYS A 51 12.21 -5.29 -0.90
N ALA A 52 11.29 -4.40 -1.24
CA ALA A 52 11.32 -3.69 -2.51
C ALA A 52 12.56 -2.81 -2.64
N TRP A 53 12.90 -2.09 -1.58
CA TRP A 53 14.09 -1.24 -1.53
C TRP A 53 15.36 -2.07 -1.76
N ARG A 54 15.49 -3.20 -1.08
CA ARG A 54 16.64 -4.10 -1.25
C ARG A 54 16.75 -4.60 -2.68
N MET A 55 15.65 -5.06 -3.27
CA MET A 55 15.64 -5.59 -4.62
C MET A 55 15.96 -4.51 -5.66
N LEU A 56 15.48 -3.27 -5.45
CA LEU A 56 15.86 -2.15 -6.31
C LEU A 56 17.37 -1.92 -6.29
N ASN A 57 17.97 -1.90 -5.11
CA ASN A 57 19.42 -1.68 -4.96
C ASN A 57 20.24 -2.85 -5.49
N GLU A 58 19.84 -4.08 -5.22
CA GLU A 58 20.55 -5.27 -5.73
C GLU A 58 20.54 -5.34 -7.26
N ASN A 59 19.50 -4.84 -7.90
CA ASN A 59 19.40 -4.83 -9.36
C ASN A 59 19.96 -3.55 -10.00
N GLY A 60 20.44 -2.61 -9.18
CA GLY A 60 20.96 -1.34 -9.66
C GLY A 60 19.88 -0.41 -10.23
N TYR A 61 18.64 -0.57 -9.83
CA TYR A 61 17.53 0.27 -10.28
C TYR A 61 17.36 1.46 -9.33
N ASP A 62 16.95 2.60 -9.90
CA ASP A 62 16.70 3.81 -9.13
C ASP A 62 15.32 3.76 -8.50
N GLU A 63 15.24 4.24 -7.25
CA GLU A 63 13.98 4.47 -6.56
C GLU A 63 13.29 5.70 -7.16
N LYS A 64 11.96 5.63 -7.25
CA LYS A 64 11.17 6.76 -7.76
C LYS A 64 10.17 7.22 -6.71
N GLY A 65 9.88 8.51 -6.74
CA GLY A 65 8.89 9.12 -5.86
C GLY A 65 7.46 8.68 -6.18
N LEU A 66 6.49 9.25 -5.45
CA LEU A 66 5.11 8.80 -5.43
C LEU A 66 4.24 9.25 -6.62
N SER A 67 4.83 9.74 -7.72
CA SER A 67 4.07 10.27 -8.85
C SER A 67 3.06 9.30 -9.46
N ALA A 68 3.37 8.01 -9.48
CA ALA A 68 2.48 6.96 -10.01
C ALA A 68 1.23 6.77 -9.15
N PHE A 69 1.27 7.24 -7.90
CA PHE A 69 0.17 7.11 -6.93
C PHE A 69 -0.50 8.44 -6.60
N GLU A 70 -0.29 9.44 -7.43
CA GLU A 70 -0.75 10.78 -7.13
C GLU A 70 -2.25 10.86 -6.86
N LYS A 71 -3.06 10.13 -7.64
CA LYS A 71 -4.52 10.09 -7.45
C LYS A 71 -4.92 9.45 -6.12
N ILE A 72 -4.29 8.33 -5.78
CA ILE A 72 -4.56 7.59 -4.53
C ILE A 72 -4.10 8.43 -3.35
N ARG A 73 -2.91 9.00 -3.46
CA ARG A 73 -2.33 9.86 -2.42
C ARG A 73 -3.21 11.08 -2.18
N THR A 74 -3.66 11.74 -3.24
CA THR A 74 -4.55 12.90 -3.14
C THR A 74 -5.87 12.53 -2.46
N TYR A 75 -6.47 11.42 -2.85
CA TYR A 75 -7.69 10.91 -2.22
C TYR A 75 -7.49 10.73 -0.71
N LEU A 76 -6.42 10.03 -0.32
CA LEU A 76 -6.14 9.76 1.09
C LEU A 76 -5.84 11.03 1.88
N MET A 77 -5.00 11.92 1.33
CA MET A 77 -4.65 13.18 1.99
C MET A 77 -5.86 14.09 2.21
N VAL A 78 -6.70 14.25 1.19
CA VAL A 78 -7.90 15.07 1.31
C VAL A 78 -8.84 14.50 2.36
N ASN A 79 -9.04 13.20 2.35
CA ASN A 79 -9.92 12.55 3.33
C ASN A 79 -9.38 12.64 4.77
N ILE A 80 -8.06 12.55 4.95
CA ILE A 80 -7.45 12.70 6.27
C ILE A 80 -7.56 14.16 6.74
N GLN A 81 -7.24 15.12 5.89
CA GLN A 81 -7.24 16.54 6.23
C GLN A 81 -8.64 17.08 6.54
N THR A 82 -9.65 16.56 5.87
CA THR A 82 -11.04 17.03 6.04
C THR A 82 -11.86 16.13 6.98
N MET A 83 -11.24 15.13 7.56
CA MET A 83 -11.92 14.15 8.41
C MET A 83 -12.44 14.80 9.68
N LYS A 84 -13.76 14.70 9.90
CA LYS A 84 -14.42 15.13 11.14
C LYS A 84 -14.78 13.94 12.02
N ASP A 85 -15.09 12.81 11.40
CA ASP A 85 -15.44 11.57 12.07
C ASP A 85 -14.19 10.69 12.15
N HIS A 86 -13.61 10.59 13.33
CA HIS A 86 -12.41 9.77 13.59
C HIS A 86 -12.77 8.36 14.08
N SER A 87 -13.99 7.92 13.86
CA SER A 87 -14.41 6.56 14.22
C SER A 87 -13.64 5.51 13.42
N ALA A 88 -13.49 4.33 14.03
CA ALA A 88 -12.88 3.20 13.36
C ALA A 88 -13.60 2.88 12.05
N SER A 89 -14.94 2.98 12.04
CA SER A 89 -15.75 2.74 10.84
C SER A 89 -15.38 3.67 9.69
N ASN A 90 -15.27 4.96 9.95
CA ASN A 90 -14.93 5.93 8.92
C ASN A 90 -13.51 5.75 8.40
N ILE A 91 -12.56 5.52 9.29
CA ILE A 91 -11.17 5.27 8.93
C ILE A 91 -11.03 3.97 8.13
N ALA A 92 -11.71 2.90 8.58
CA ALA A 92 -11.71 1.63 7.87
C ALA A 92 -12.26 1.77 6.44
N ALA A 93 -13.36 2.49 6.27
CA ALA A 93 -13.96 2.73 4.96
C ALA A 93 -12.98 3.43 4.01
N MET A 94 -12.28 4.44 4.50
CA MET A 94 -11.28 5.18 3.71
C MET A 94 -10.10 4.29 3.32
N LEU A 95 -9.59 3.48 4.25
CA LEU A 95 -8.46 2.58 3.99
C LEU A 95 -8.85 1.49 2.99
N ILE A 96 -10.07 0.96 3.07
CA ILE A 96 -10.58 -0.02 2.11
C ILE A 96 -10.60 0.57 0.70
N GLN A 97 -11.04 1.81 0.55
CA GLN A 97 -11.05 2.50 -0.73
C GLN A 97 -9.64 2.65 -1.29
N GLY A 98 -8.70 3.13 -0.48
CA GLY A 98 -7.32 3.30 -0.88
C GLY A 98 -6.67 1.98 -1.29
N SER A 99 -6.83 0.93 -0.50
CA SER A 99 -6.29 -0.40 -0.81
C SER A 99 -6.91 -0.99 -2.07
N SER A 100 -8.21 -0.79 -2.29
CA SER A 100 -8.89 -1.25 -3.50
C SER A 100 -8.33 -0.59 -4.76
N MET A 101 -8.03 0.70 -4.70
CA MET A 101 -7.38 1.41 -5.79
C MET A 101 -5.97 0.85 -6.07
N GLY A 102 -5.21 0.58 -5.01
CA GLY A 102 -3.87 -0.01 -5.12
C GLY A 102 -3.89 -1.42 -5.72
N ILE A 103 -4.83 -2.25 -5.28
CA ILE A 103 -5.01 -3.62 -5.81
C ILE A 103 -5.33 -3.58 -7.31
N THR A 104 -6.20 -2.67 -7.73
CA THR A 104 -6.55 -2.51 -9.14
C THR A 104 -5.33 -2.15 -9.98
N GLU A 105 -4.52 -1.20 -9.53
CA GLU A 105 -3.27 -0.83 -10.20
C GLU A 105 -2.30 -2.00 -10.26
N ALA A 106 -2.17 -2.76 -9.17
CA ALA A 106 -1.29 -3.92 -9.11
C ALA A 106 -1.69 -4.98 -10.13
N LEU A 107 -2.99 -5.28 -10.21
CA LEU A 107 -3.52 -6.25 -11.19
C LEU A 107 -3.29 -5.80 -12.63
N GLN A 108 -3.50 -4.52 -12.91
CA GLN A 108 -3.25 -3.97 -14.25
C GLN A 108 -1.78 -4.15 -14.66
N LYS A 109 -0.86 -3.90 -13.74
CA LYS A 109 0.58 -4.04 -14.02
C LYS A 109 1.00 -5.51 -14.15
N LEU A 110 0.47 -6.38 -13.30
CA LEU A 110 0.74 -7.82 -13.40
C LEU A 110 0.28 -8.39 -14.75
N ASN A 111 -0.88 -7.94 -15.22
CA ASN A 111 -1.41 -8.38 -16.51
C ASN A 111 -0.61 -7.79 -17.67
N ARG A 112 -0.26 -6.51 -17.58
CA ARG A 112 0.50 -5.82 -18.64
C ARG A 112 1.87 -6.45 -18.88
N TYR A 113 2.56 -6.82 -17.80
CA TYR A 113 3.93 -7.29 -17.86
C TYR A 113 4.05 -8.81 -17.66
N GLU A 114 2.98 -9.54 -17.92
CA GLU A 114 3.00 -11.00 -17.81
C GLU A 114 4.08 -11.59 -18.74
N GLY A 115 4.94 -12.44 -18.17
CA GLY A 115 6.03 -13.05 -18.90
C GLY A 115 7.25 -12.15 -19.12
N GLU A 116 7.20 -10.89 -18.68
CA GLU A 116 8.28 -9.92 -18.92
C GLU A 116 9.10 -9.60 -17.68
N THR A 117 8.72 -10.14 -16.52
CA THR A 117 9.38 -9.85 -15.24
C THR A 117 10.03 -11.10 -14.64
N GLU A 118 11.04 -10.89 -13.81
CA GLU A 118 11.66 -11.97 -13.05
C GLU A 118 10.67 -12.53 -12.03
N LYS A 119 10.78 -13.81 -11.72
CA LYS A 119 9.84 -14.53 -10.86
C LYS A 119 9.78 -13.98 -9.44
N ASP A 120 10.92 -13.61 -8.87
CA ASP A 120 11.00 -13.08 -7.51
C ASP A 120 10.34 -11.70 -7.40
N ILE A 121 10.45 -10.87 -8.43
CA ILE A 121 9.81 -9.55 -8.50
C ILE A 121 8.30 -9.72 -8.61
N ARG A 122 7.85 -10.60 -9.48
CA ARG A 122 6.43 -10.92 -9.63
C ARG A 122 5.87 -11.48 -8.32
N LYS A 123 6.62 -12.34 -7.65
CA LYS A 123 6.24 -12.92 -6.37
C LYS A 123 6.03 -11.84 -5.31
N LEU A 124 6.93 -10.86 -5.24
CA LEU A 124 6.80 -9.75 -4.28
C LEU A 124 5.55 -8.93 -4.58
N MET A 125 5.24 -8.67 -5.85
CA MET A 125 4.01 -7.98 -6.25
C MET A 125 2.76 -8.76 -5.82
N GLU A 126 2.78 -10.08 -6.00
CA GLU A 126 1.70 -10.96 -5.57
C GLU A 126 1.54 -10.94 -4.04
N GLU A 127 2.65 -10.91 -3.32
CA GLU A 127 2.63 -10.78 -1.86
C GLU A 127 1.99 -9.47 -1.41
N LEU A 128 2.32 -8.36 -2.06
CA LEU A 128 1.72 -7.06 -1.77
C LEU A 128 0.21 -7.11 -2.02
N LYS A 129 -0.21 -7.64 -3.14
CA LYS A 129 -1.63 -7.76 -3.49
C LYS A 129 -2.39 -8.56 -2.44
N LYS A 130 -1.88 -9.72 -2.07
CA LYS A 130 -2.51 -10.58 -1.06
C LYS A 130 -2.53 -9.91 0.32
N PHE A 131 -1.46 -9.21 0.67
CA PHE A 131 -1.38 -8.46 1.92
C PHE A 131 -2.48 -7.39 1.98
N GLU A 132 -2.66 -6.63 0.91
CA GLU A 132 -3.70 -5.60 0.85
C GLU A 132 -5.11 -6.18 0.84
N GLU A 133 -5.34 -7.30 0.15
CA GLU A 133 -6.61 -8.00 0.18
C GLU A 133 -6.97 -8.48 1.60
N ARG A 134 -6.00 -9.01 2.31
CA ARG A 134 -6.17 -9.43 3.71
C ARG A 134 -6.45 -8.23 4.62
N ASN A 135 -5.75 -7.12 4.41
CA ASN A 135 -5.99 -5.89 5.16
C ASN A 135 -7.43 -5.41 5.00
N ILE A 136 -7.97 -5.48 3.79
CA ILE A 136 -9.36 -5.12 3.53
C ILE A 136 -10.31 -6.01 4.34
N GLU A 137 -10.08 -7.32 4.34
CA GLU A 137 -10.92 -8.24 5.10
C GLU A 137 -10.89 -7.94 6.60
N GLU A 138 -9.72 -7.63 7.14
CA GLU A 138 -9.59 -7.25 8.56
C GLU A 138 -10.28 -5.93 8.87
N LEU A 139 -10.18 -4.95 7.97
CA LEU A 139 -10.82 -3.64 8.13
C LEU A 139 -12.35 -3.72 8.08
N LYS A 140 -12.91 -4.65 7.33
CA LYS A 140 -14.37 -4.82 7.22
C LYS A 140 -15.05 -5.04 8.58
N ALA A 141 -14.36 -5.66 9.51
CA ALA A 141 -14.90 -5.91 10.85
C ALA A 141 -15.20 -4.62 11.63
N TYR A 142 -14.63 -3.50 11.21
CA TYR A 142 -14.77 -2.20 11.87
C TYR A 142 -15.77 -1.26 11.18
N LEU A 143 -16.31 -1.66 10.03
CA LEU A 143 -17.28 -0.85 9.28
C LEU A 143 -18.62 -0.64 10.01
#